data_1874132c6b6996e91f8a2b9d7ab868c0
#
_entry.id   1874132c6b6996e91f8a2b9d7ab868c0
#
_cell.length_a   1.000
_cell.length_b   1.000
_cell.length_c   1.000
_cell.angle_alpha   90.00
_cell.angle_beta   90.00
_cell.angle_gamma   90.00
#
_symmetry.space_group_name_H-M   'P 1'
#
loop_
_entity.id
_entity.type
_entity.pdbx_description
1 polymer ?
#
loop_
_entity_poly.entity_id
_entity_poly.type
_entity_poly.pdbx_seq_one_letter_code
_entity_poly.pdbx_strand_id
1 'polypeptide(L)'
;MEWPTDRTSGTAMAVWRHAAEAALVDITQDREKITPAIENFKQSLAACENFRTEYRNIIEEFVTIMASASNEQALDMAQAGIDALHSLMIYRLDSHTAVPAKDAFVVTSSYEKLRTVHIQGTQEIDSSDFQLPLVNPANIKEELYGHGACAQVDAWQQYGVLETSASVYAKTALVSRSLPSVAHRKKFCLLGCTSELGPARSLLLIPGAEVLGVCRGGEKYTSLLQYVEARSPVTTRLTVPENGADILTQGPEIAQWILDQTKSEDTLVLMPLAYADGEMNVRLCVAMDLIMQRITRQRRKAIVYQYSTPTQVLVLPPMAASAAQNRLGKRPTWEKFTSSLSLGNWLQPSLPESNNDYCILNGIATAQGPNYILAKTLQMWRCMIAYYRDDLCVSAPFAPICRTRSVVAYKSIAIVLEGMHHFEPMLAFDASVASSLMCAIMMSQIQVVNRPVPDMDENPFTLFWDGSAHGGVWTCPYTLESISTVNWMLGRTMYPKGYIPEAALAKEKTPEEKTKRTMAAIKALEEMEQSQFGKPMPECVRERLEFM
;
A
#
# COMPACT_ATOMS: atom_id res chain seq x y z
N MET A 1 -10.40 -18.34 -4.81
CA MET A 1 -9.00 -18.41 -4.29
C MET A 1 -9.03 -18.80 -2.82
N GLU A 2 -8.39 -19.90 -2.45
CA GLU A 2 -8.43 -20.50 -1.09
C GLU A 2 -7.04 -20.95 -0.66
N TRP A 3 -6.82 -21.08 0.66
CA TRP A 3 -5.63 -21.72 1.21
C TRP A 3 -5.76 -23.26 1.11
N PRO A 4 -4.64 -23.99 0.96
CA PRO A 4 -4.68 -25.44 0.78
C PRO A 4 -5.07 -26.21 2.05
N THR A 5 -4.88 -25.61 3.22
CA THR A 5 -5.13 -26.21 4.53
C THR A 5 -5.73 -25.19 5.49
N ASP A 6 -6.28 -25.64 6.61
CA ASP A 6 -6.86 -24.77 7.64
C ASP A 6 -5.82 -23.88 8.38
N ARG A 7 -4.52 -24.18 8.23
CA ARG A 7 -3.44 -23.44 8.89
C ARG A 7 -2.61 -22.65 7.89
N THR A 8 -2.88 -21.36 7.78
CA THR A 8 -2.15 -20.44 6.89
C THR A 8 -0.67 -20.28 7.23
N SER A 9 -0.28 -20.42 8.52
CA SER A 9 1.11 -20.30 8.97
C SER A 9 2.03 -21.35 8.33
N GLY A 10 1.59 -22.62 8.26
CA GLY A 10 2.39 -23.69 7.64
C GLY A 10 2.67 -23.44 6.16
N THR A 11 1.66 -23.00 5.42
CA THR A 11 1.80 -22.63 4.00
C THR A 11 2.71 -21.41 3.84
N ALA A 12 2.56 -20.38 4.67
CA ALA A 12 3.42 -19.20 4.65
C ALA A 12 4.90 -19.56 4.91
N MET A 13 5.18 -20.38 5.92
CA MET A 13 6.54 -20.85 6.23
C MET A 13 7.14 -21.66 5.07
N ALA A 14 6.33 -22.48 4.39
CA ALA A 14 6.77 -23.23 3.21
C ALA A 14 7.17 -22.28 2.06
N VAL A 15 6.40 -21.22 1.83
CA VAL A 15 6.72 -20.20 0.80
C VAL A 15 8.05 -19.52 1.11
N TRP A 16 8.28 -19.07 2.34
CA TRP A 16 9.53 -18.42 2.75
C TRP A 16 10.73 -19.35 2.60
N ARG A 17 10.57 -20.64 2.96
CA ARG A 17 11.62 -21.65 2.77
C ARG A 17 11.94 -21.89 1.31
N HIS A 18 10.94 -22.10 0.45
CA HIS A 18 11.14 -22.29 -0.99
C HIS A 18 11.84 -21.10 -1.64
N ALA A 19 11.44 -19.89 -1.26
CA ALA A 19 12.08 -18.68 -1.74
C ALA A 19 13.56 -18.64 -1.34
N ALA A 20 13.91 -18.90 -0.08
CA ALA A 20 15.29 -18.89 0.37
C ALA A 20 16.15 -19.98 -0.30
N GLU A 21 15.61 -21.20 -0.45
CA GLU A 21 16.31 -22.33 -1.06
C GLU A 21 16.65 -22.10 -2.55
N ALA A 22 15.88 -21.28 -3.25
CA ALA A 22 16.12 -20.96 -4.66
C ALA A 22 17.48 -20.30 -4.90
N ALA A 23 17.98 -19.51 -3.97
CA ALA A 23 19.32 -18.92 -4.07
C ALA A 23 20.46 -19.95 -4.06
N LEU A 24 20.20 -21.19 -3.62
CA LEU A 24 21.18 -22.28 -3.62
C LEU A 24 21.28 -23.04 -4.96
N VAL A 25 20.38 -22.77 -5.89
CA VAL A 25 20.34 -23.44 -7.21
C VAL A 25 21.45 -22.90 -8.12
N ASP A 26 21.83 -21.65 -7.94
CA ASP A 26 22.93 -21.06 -8.70
C ASP A 26 24.29 -21.70 -8.33
N ILE A 27 25.09 -22.02 -9.35
CA ILE A 27 26.36 -22.77 -9.22
C ILE A 27 27.58 -21.81 -9.11
N THR A 28 27.33 -20.50 -8.95
CA THR A 28 28.38 -19.48 -8.88
C THR A 28 29.13 -19.46 -7.55
N GLN A 29 30.27 -18.76 -7.45
CA GLN A 29 31.04 -18.56 -6.21
C GLN A 29 30.24 -17.87 -5.11
N ASP A 30 29.19 -17.14 -5.46
CA ASP A 30 28.35 -16.43 -4.50
C ASP A 30 27.47 -17.37 -3.68
N ARG A 31 27.21 -18.59 -4.18
CA ARG A 31 26.52 -19.64 -3.40
C ARG A 31 27.21 -19.97 -2.08
N GLU A 32 28.54 -20.07 -2.08
CA GLU A 32 29.30 -20.42 -0.85
C GLU A 32 29.15 -19.35 0.23
N LYS A 33 29.01 -18.08 -0.17
CA LYS A 33 28.85 -16.96 0.76
C LYS A 33 27.46 -16.94 1.42
N ILE A 34 26.41 -17.28 0.67
CA ILE A 34 25.02 -17.16 1.14
C ILE A 34 24.52 -18.45 1.81
N THR A 35 25.12 -19.60 1.52
CA THR A 35 24.70 -20.91 2.05
C THR A 35 24.57 -20.94 3.58
N PRO A 36 25.55 -20.44 4.39
CA PRO A 36 25.42 -20.47 5.84
C PRO A 36 24.23 -19.66 6.35
N ALA A 37 23.93 -18.51 5.74
CA ALA A 37 22.82 -17.66 6.12
C ALA A 37 21.48 -18.34 5.81
N ILE A 38 21.37 -19.02 4.66
CA ILE A 38 20.16 -19.77 4.29
C ILE A 38 19.95 -20.96 5.21
N GLU A 39 21.00 -21.69 5.59
CA GLU A 39 20.86 -22.82 6.53
C GLU A 39 20.47 -22.34 7.93
N ASN A 40 20.99 -21.21 8.40
CA ASN A 40 20.55 -20.59 9.64
C ASN A 40 19.06 -20.21 9.57
N PHE A 41 18.65 -19.55 8.50
CA PHE A 41 17.23 -19.20 8.28
C PHE A 41 16.31 -20.44 8.30
N LYS A 42 16.71 -21.52 7.66
CA LYS A 42 15.96 -22.79 7.68
C LYS A 42 15.83 -23.35 9.10
N GLN A 43 16.91 -23.22 9.90
CA GLN A 43 16.88 -23.61 11.32
C GLN A 43 15.96 -22.70 12.13
N SER A 44 16.01 -21.37 11.92
CA SER A 44 15.09 -20.41 12.54
C SER A 44 13.62 -20.75 12.24
N LEU A 45 13.31 -21.06 10.95
CA LEU A 45 11.97 -21.51 10.55
C LEU A 45 11.57 -22.83 11.21
N ALA A 46 12.47 -23.80 11.31
CA ALA A 46 12.19 -25.10 11.90
C ALA A 46 12.00 -25.04 13.41
N ALA A 47 12.72 -24.14 14.10
CA ALA A 47 12.62 -23.90 15.53
C ALA A 47 11.41 -23.02 15.92
N CYS A 48 10.76 -22.39 14.96
CA CYS A 48 9.63 -21.50 15.20
C CYS A 48 8.40 -22.28 15.71
N GLU A 49 8.04 -22.06 16.97
CA GLU A 49 6.88 -22.68 17.59
C GLU A 49 5.58 -21.94 17.25
N ASN A 50 5.64 -20.61 17.16
CA ASN A 50 4.50 -19.76 16.87
C ASN A 50 4.84 -18.66 15.87
N PHE A 51 4.68 -18.96 14.59
CA PHE A 51 5.00 -18.01 13.50
C PHE A 51 4.25 -16.68 13.64
N ARG A 52 3.08 -16.64 14.26
CA ARG A 52 2.32 -15.40 14.45
C ARG A 52 3.00 -14.39 15.38
N THR A 53 3.82 -14.85 16.31
CA THR A 53 4.54 -14.02 17.28
C THR A 53 6.01 -13.83 16.92
N GLU A 54 6.61 -14.78 16.22
CA GLU A 54 8.06 -14.82 15.92
C GLU A 54 8.41 -14.35 14.51
N TYR A 55 7.41 -14.19 13.63
CA TYR A 55 7.62 -13.90 12.21
C TYR A 55 8.48 -12.67 11.91
N ARG A 56 8.55 -11.68 12.80
CA ARG A 56 9.25 -10.42 12.55
C ARG A 56 10.74 -10.63 12.32
N ASN A 57 11.38 -11.32 13.25
CA ASN A 57 12.81 -11.62 13.18
C ASN A 57 13.12 -12.56 12.02
N ILE A 58 12.25 -13.55 11.80
CA ILE A 58 12.39 -14.52 10.70
C ILE A 58 12.32 -13.79 9.34
N ILE A 59 11.39 -12.86 9.17
CA ILE A 59 11.26 -12.10 7.91
C ILE A 59 12.41 -11.08 7.76
N GLU A 60 12.88 -10.49 8.84
CA GLU A 60 14.05 -9.62 8.81
C GLU A 60 15.29 -10.39 8.36
N GLU A 61 15.52 -11.59 8.91
CA GLU A 61 16.59 -12.50 8.48
C GLU A 61 16.47 -12.83 6.99
N PHE A 62 15.26 -13.17 6.49
CA PHE A 62 15.03 -13.45 5.08
C PHE A 62 15.35 -12.25 4.18
N VAL A 63 14.88 -11.06 4.53
CA VAL A 63 15.13 -9.85 3.73
C VAL A 63 16.61 -9.49 3.75
N THR A 64 17.30 -9.69 4.87
CA THR A 64 18.74 -9.49 4.99
C THR A 64 19.51 -10.43 4.05
N ILE A 65 19.12 -11.69 4.00
CA ILE A 65 19.69 -12.68 3.06
C ILE A 65 19.47 -12.21 1.62
N MET A 66 18.22 -11.88 1.26
CA MET A 66 17.87 -11.46 -0.08
C MET A 66 18.58 -10.17 -0.51
N ALA A 67 18.77 -9.21 0.39
CA ALA A 67 19.46 -7.95 0.11
C ALA A 67 20.98 -8.14 -0.05
N SER A 68 21.58 -9.15 0.60
CA SER A 68 23.01 -9.46 0.53
C SER A 68 23.37 -10.50 -0.53
N ALA A 69 22.36 -11.13 -1.15
CA ALA A 69 22.52 -12.06 -2.27
C ALA A 69 22.97 -11.33 -3.55
N SER A 70 23.48 -12.06 -4.54
CA SER A 70 23.62 -11.49 -5.89
C SER A 70 22.23 -11.14 -6.45
N ASN A 71 22.19 -10.22 -7.40
CA ASN A 71 20.91 -9.79 -7.99
C ASN A 71 20.15 -10.97 -8.63
N GLU A 72 20.84 -11.86 -9.32
CA GLU A 72 20.22 -13.07 -9.86
C GLU A 72 19.65 -13.98 -8.77
N GLN A 73 20.39 -14.21 -7.68
CA GLN A 73 19.90 -15.00 -6.55
C GLN A 73 18.68 -14.34 -5.89
N ALA A 74 18.70 -13.02 -5.72
CA ALA A 74 17.54 -12.29 -5.17
C ALA A 74 16.31 -12.42 -6.08
N LEU A 75 16.50 -12.37 -7.40
CA LEU A 75 15.43 -12.59 -8.38
C LEU A 75 14.93 -14.04 -8.40
N ASP A 76 15.83 -15.02 -8.22
CA ASP A 76 15.43 -16.43 -8.08
C ASP A 76 14.61 -16.67 -6.82
N MET A 77 15.02 -16.05 -5.70
CA MET A 77 14.23 -16.07 -4.45
C MET A 77 12.83 -15.48 -4.66
N ALA A 78 12.74 -14.34 -5.33
CA ALA A 78 11.47 -13.69 -5.63
C ALA A 78 10.57 -14.58 -6.52
N GLN A 79 11.12 -15.14 -7.60
CA GLN A 79 10.39 -16.00 -8.53
C GLN A 79 9.90 -17.27 -7.83
N ALA A 80 10.76 -17.94 -7.06
CA ALA A 80 10.38 -19.16 -6.34
C ALA A 80 9.28 -18.91 -5.29
N GLY A 81 9.33 -17.78 -4.60
CA GLY A 81 8.28 -17.38 -3.67
C GLY A 81 6.92 -17.16 -4.35
N ILE A 82 6.92 -16.50 -5.52
CA ILE A 82 5.72 -16.33 -6.35
C ILE A 82 5.19 -17.69 -6.82
N ASP A 83 6.06 -18.54 -7.36
CA ASP A 83 5.68 -19.85 -7.91
C ASP A 83 5.16 -20.79 -6.83
N ALA A 84 5.73 -20.72 -5.63
CA ALA A 84 5.23 -21.46 -4.48
C ALA A 84 3.80 -21.02 -4.11
N LEU A 85 3.52 -19.72 -4.03
CA LEU A 85 2.17 -19.22 -3.76
C LEU A 85 1.18 -19.62 -4.86
N HIS A 86 1.55 -19.48 -6.13
CA HIS A 86 0.70 -19.85 -7.26
C HIS A 86 0.38 -21.34 -7.31
N SER A 87 1.30 -22.19 -6.83
CA SER A 87 1.16 -23.64 -6.83
C SER A 87 0.42 -24.16 -5.62
N LEU A 88 0.65 -23.56 -4.44
CA LEU A 88 0.05 -23.97 -3.17
C LEU A 88 -1.39 -23.45 -3.02
N MET A 89 -1.68 -22.24 -3.49
CA MET A 89 -3.03 -21.69 -3.41
C MET A 89 -3.99 -22.43 -4.33
N ILE A 90 -5.23 -22.59 -3.90
CA ILE A 90 -6.27 -23.34 -4.60
C ILE A 90 -7.30 -22.38 -5.19
N TYR A 91 -7.68 -22.61 -6.43
CA TYR A 91 -8.80 -21.94 -7.08
C TYR A 91 -9.93 -22.95 -7.29
N ARG A 92 -11.12 -22.60 -6.81
CA ARG A 92 -12.30 -23.43 -6.96
C ARG A 92 -13.05 -23.03 -8.24
N LEU A 93 -13.09 -23.93 -9.20
CA LEU A 93 -13.79 -23.73 -10.48
C LEU A 93 -15.30 -23.88 -10.32
N ASP A 94 -15.73 -24.87 -9.51
CA ASP A 94 -17.11 -25.14 -9.16
C ASP A 94 -17.21 -25.80 -7.77
N SER A 95 -18.39 -26.28 -7.36
CA SER A 95 -18.59 -26.91 -6.04
C SER A 95 -17.80 -28.21 -5.84
N HIS A 96 -17.29 -28.82 -6.90
CA HIS A 96 -16.63 -30.14 -6.86
C HIS A 96 -15.19 -30.12 -7.35
N THR A 97 -14.82 -29.11 -8.14
CA THR A 97 -13.52 -29.03 -8.83
C THR A 97 -12.68 -27.91 -8.25
N ALA A 98 -11.52 -28.27 -7.72
CA ALA A 98 -10.51 -27.33 -7.25
C ALA A 98 -9.15 -27.65 -7.92
N VAL A 99 -8.43 -26.62 -8.33
CA VAL A 99 -7.13 -26.74 -9.00
C VAL A 99 -6.11 -25.79 -8.36
N PRO A 100 -4.80 -26.01 -8.53
CA PRO A 100 -3.81 -24.99 -8.21
C PRO A 100 -4.16 -23.67 -8.87
N ALA A 101 -3.95 -22.57 -8.16
CA ALA A 101 -4.39 -21.24 -8.62
C ALA A 101 -3.84 -20.90 -10.00
N LYS A 102 -2.57 -21.21 -10.26
CA LYS A 102 -1.92 -21.00 -11.58
C LYS A 102 -2.66 -21.68 -12.73
N ASP A 103 -3.21 -22.87 -12.51
CA ASP A 103 -3.84 -23.68 -13.56
C ASP A 103 -5.22 -23.12 -13.96
N ALA A 104 -5.93 -22.48 -13.03
CA ALA A 104 -7.21 -21.84 -13.29
C ALA A 104 -7.11 -20.71 -14.34
N PHE A 105 -5.98 -20.06 -14.46
CA PHE A 105 -5.78 -18.96 -15.40
C PHE A 105 -5.26 -19.41 -16.78
N VAL A 106 -4.95 -20.68 -16.95
CA VAL A 106 -4.50 -21.26 -18.23
C VAL A 106 -5.68 -21.81 -19.05
N VAL A 107 -6.71 -22.32 -18.39
CA VAL A 107 -7.88 -22.92 -19.06
C VAL A 107 -8.73 -21.85 -19.73
N THR A 108 -8.82 -21.86 -21.06
CA THR A 108 -9.48 -20.83 -21.88
C THR A 108 -10.93 -21.15 -22.26
N SER A 109 -11.51 -22.25 -21.81
CA SER A 109 -12.71 -22.81 -22.40
C SER A 109 -13.98 -22.67 -21.57
N SER A 110 -14.53 -21.56 -21.35
CA SER A 110 -15.91 -21.30 -20.83
C SER A 110 -16.03 -20.44 -19.59
N TYR A 111 -15.34 -19.31 -19.58
CA TYR A 111 -15.65 -18.31 -18.56
C TYR A 111 -16.95 -17.58 -18.90
N GLU A 112 -17.76 -17.33 -17.88
CA GLU A 112 -18.93 -16.48 -18.03
C GLU A 112 -18.48 -15.06 -18.40
N LYS A 113 -19.00 -14.53 -19.50
CA LYS A 113 -18.63 -13.20 -19.98
C LYS A 113 -19.21 -12.12 -19.07
N LEU A 114 -18.34 -11.33 -18.43
CA LEU A 114 -18.76 -10.18 -17.64
C LEU A 114 -19.36 -9.11 -18.55
N ARG A 115 -20.61 -8.70 -18.25
CA ARG A 115 -21.26 -7.58 -18.93
C ARG A 115 -20.58 -6.28 -18.55
N THR A 116 -20.56 -5.32 -19.45
CA THR A 116 -19.82 -4.05 -19.30
C THR A 116 -20.77 -2.88 -19.20
N VAL A 117 -20.50 -1.96 -18.29
CA VAL A 117 -21.13 -0.64 -18.21
C VAL A 117 -20.06 0.43 -18.39
N HIS A 118 -20.39 1.42 -19.21
CA HIS A 118 -19.57 2.60 -19.43
C HIS A 118 -20.28 3.81 -18.82
N ILE A 119 -19.59 4.49 -17.92
CA ILE A 119 -20.07 5.72 -17.30
C ILE A 119 -19.17 6.86 -17.77
N GLN A 120 -19.78 7.89 -18.29
CA GLN A 120 -19.09 9.09 -18.76
C GLN A 120 -19.37 10.25 -17.82
N GLY A 121 -18.38 11.12 -17.62
CA GLY A 121 -18.56 12.34 -16.85
C GLY A 121 -19.52 13.31 -17.54
N THR A 122 -19.95 14.32 -16.80
CA THR A 122 -20.90 15.34 -17.29
C THR A 122 -20.36 16.77 -17.23
N GLN A 123 -19.17 16.94 -16.62
CA GLN A 123 -18.63 18.28 -16.41
C GLN A 123 -17.91 18.79 -17.66
N GLU A 124 -18.28 19.99 -18.11
CA GLU A 124 -17.57 20.73 -19.16
C GLU A 124 -16.31 21.35 -18.57
N ILE A 125 -15.15 20.73 -18.79
CA ILE A 125 -13.85 21.17 -18.29
C ILE A 125 -12.93 21.41 -19.49
N ASP A 126 -12.37 22.62 -19.60
CA ASP A 126 -11.36 22.89 -20.60
C ASP A 126 -10.05 22.17 -20.24
N SER A 127 -9.64 21.25 -21.11
CA SER A 127 -8.41 20.47 -20.92
C SER A 127 -7.15 21.34 -20.89
N SER A 128 -7.18 22.53 -21.52
CA SER A 128 -6.03 23.45 -21.55
C SER A 128 -5.78 24.12 -20.22
N ASP A 129 -6.83 24.29 -19.40
CA ASP A 129 -6.77 24.95 -18.10
C ASP A 129 -6.79 23.98 -16.92
N PHE A 130 -6.89 22.69 -17.20
CA PHE A 130 -6.95 21.67 -16.15
C PHE A 130 -5.70 21.69 -15.27
N GLN A 131 -5.91 21.62 -13.97
CA GLN A 131 -4.89 21.36 -12.95
C GLN A 131 -5.35 20.23 -12.04
N LEU A 132 -4.46 19.29 -11.76
CA LEU A 132 -4.75 18.19 -10.83
C LEU A 132 -4.90 18.74 -9.41
N PRO A 133 -6.02 18.49 -8.71
CA PRO A 133 -6.17 18.90 -7.32
C PRO A 133 -5.37 18.01 -6.37
N LEU A 134 -4.84 18.62 -5.31
CA LEU A 134 -4.35 17.94 -4.12
C LEU A 134 -5.37 18.17 -3.00
N VAL A 135 -5.84 17.12 -2.35
CA VAL A 135 -6.75 17.25 -1.20
C VAL A 135 -6.04 17.99 -0.08
N ASN A 136 -6.69 19.03 0.48
CA ASN A 136 -6.11 19.86 1.54
C ASN A 136 -5.99 19.04 2.85
N PRO A 137 -4.78 18.83 3.40
CA PRO A 137 -4.62 18.08 4.64
C PRO A 137 -5.23 18.77 5.87
N ALA A 138 -5.41 20.08 5.82
CA ALA A 138 -6.04 20.83 6.91
C ALA A 138 -7.59 20.74 6.87
N ASN A 139 -8.16 20.57 5.68
CA ASN A 139 -9.60 20.36 5.48
C ASN A 139 -9.82 19.47 4.26
N ILE A 140 -10.11 18.19 4.47
CA ILE A 140 -10.26 17.19 3.40
C ILE A 140 -11.44 17.42 2.44
N LYS A 141 -12.31 18.40 2.74
CA LYS A 141 -13.38 18.84 1.83
C LYS A 141 -12.91 19.88 0.82
N GLU A 142 -11.72 20.42 1.01
CA GLU A 142 -11.11 21.42 0.14
C GLU A 142 -10.00 20.81 -0.72
N GLU A 143 -9.71 21.48 -1.81
CA GLU A 143 -8.68 21.11 -2.77
C GLU A 143 -7.68 22.24 -2.92
N LEU A 144 -6.40 21.90 -2.97
CA LEU A 144 -5.29 22.82 -3.27
C LEU A 144 -4.89 22.67 -4.73
N TYR A 145 -4.56 23.77 -5.38
CA TYR A 145 -4.16 23.83 -6.78
C TYR A 145 -2.83 24.56 -6.97
N GLY A 146 -2.11 24.24 -8.03
CA GLY A 146 -0.92 24.96 -8.51
C GLY A 146 0.08 25.23 -7.39
N HIS A 147 0.38 26.51 -7.14
CA HIS A 147 1.37 26.92 -6.14
C HIS A 147 1.00 26.52 -4.71
N GLY A 148 -0.28 26.57 -4.34
CA GLY A 148 -0.72 26.16 -3.01
C GLY A 148 -0.49 24.66 -2.76
N ALA A 149 -0.79 23.83 -3.75
CA ALA A 149 -0.51 22.39 -3.70
C ALA A 149 1.00 22.10 -3.65
N CYS A 150 1.80 22.81 -4.45
CA CYS A 150 3.26 22.67 -4.42
C CYS A 150 3.87 23.08 -3.07
N ALA A 151 3.39 24.16 -2.45
CA ALA A 151 3.85 24.59 -1.14
C ALA A 151 3.56 23.53 -0.06
N GLN A 152 2.41 22.85 -0.15
CA GLN A 152 2.09 21.74 0.75
C GLN A 152 3.05 20.54 0.55
N VAL A 153 3.38 20.20 -0.69
CA VAL A 153 4.35 19.14 -1.01
C VAL A 153 5.74 19.50 -0.49
N ASP A 154 6.18 20.76 -0.66
CA ASP A 154 7.45 21.24 -0.10
C ASP A 154 7.48 21.14 1.43
N ALA A 155 6.39 21.50 2.10
CA ALA A 155 6.29 21.35 3.55
C ALA A 155 6.44 19.88 4.00
N TRP A 156 5.84 18.92 3.30
CA TRP A 156 5.98 17.50 3.58
C TRP A 156 7.41 17.00 3.34
N GLN A 157 8.04 17.43 2.25
CA GLN A 157 9.44 17.07 1.98
C GLN A 157 10.37 17.63 3.08
N GLN A 158 10.21 18.88 3.46
CA GLN A 158 11.00 19.52 4.53
C GLN A 158 10.79 18.84 5.88
N TYR A 159 9.57 18.41 6.16
CA TYR A 159 9.26 17.66 7.39
C TYR A 159 9.91 16.25 7.40
N GLY A 160 10.19 15.68 6.21
CA GLY A 160 10.87 14.40 6.05
C GLY A 160 9.94 13.22 5.88
N VAL A 161 8.75 13.41 5.31
CA VAL A 161 7.78 12.34 5.00
C VAL A 161 7.76 11.93 3.54
N LEU A 162 8.43 12.70 2.68
CA LEU A 162 8.57 12.43 1.25
C LEU A 162 10.04 12.42 0.85
N GLU A 163 10.40 11.52 -0.04
CA GLU A 163 11.66 11.60 -0.76
C GLU A 163 11.68 12.78 -1.74
N THR A 164 12.89 13.25 -2.05
CA THR A 164 13.07 14.37 -2.99
C THR A 164 12.45 14.08 -4.36
N SER A 165 12.61 12.86 -4.87
CA SER A 165 12.02 12.43 -6.14
C SER A 165 10.48 12.46 -6.07
N ALA A 166 9.88 12.02 -4.98
CA ALA A 166 8.43 12.10 -4.76
C ALA A 166 7.90 13.53 -4.81
N SER A 167 8.62 14.47 -4.15
CA SER A 167 8.29 15.90 -4.19
C SER A 167 8.37 16.46 -5.61
N VAL A 168 9.43 16.12 -6.35
CA VAL A 168 9.59 16.55 -7.74
C VAL A 168 8.47 16.03 -8.62
N TYR A 169 8.16 14.73 -8.55
CA TYR A 169 7.07 14.13 -9.33
C TYR A 169 5.71 14.73 -8.99
N ALA A 170 5.39 14.87 -7.70
CA ALA A 170 4.12 15.44 -7.28
C ALA A 170 3.96 16.88 -7.79
N LYS A 171 4.97 17.74 -7.57
CA LYS A 171 4.93 19.15 -8.02
C LYS A 171 4.85 19.26 -9.55
N THR A 172 5.59 18.42 -10.28
CA THR A 172 5.53 18.38 -11.74
C THR A 172 4.11 18.10 -12.22
N ALA A 173 3.43 17.09 -11.65
CA ALA A 173 2.06 16.78 -12.01
C ALA A 173 1.09 17.91 -11.63
N LEU A 174 1.20 18.47 -10.42
CA LEU A 174 0.27 19.49 -9.90
C LEU A 174 0.28 20.81 -10.70
N VAL A 175 1.37 21.11 -11.42
CA VAL A 175 1.46 22.29 -12.29
C VAL A 175 1.39 21.96 -13.79
N SER A 176 1.40 20.68 -14.16
CA SER A 176 1.43 20.25 -15.55
C SER A 176 0.11 20.47 -16.26
N ARG A 177 0.14 21.15 -17.40
CA ARG A 177 -0.98 21.29 -18.33
C ARG A 177 -1.10 20.10 -19.30
N SER A 178 -0.11 19.21 -19.34
CA SER A 178 -0.10 18.06 -20.26
C SER A 178 -0.78 16.80 -19.71
N LEU A 179 -1.25 16.80 -18.46
CA LEU A 179 -1.88 15.63 -17.84
C LEU A 179 -3.06 15.04 -18.63
N PRO A 180 -3.98 15.85 -19.21
CA PRO A 180 -5.03 15.31 -20.06
C PRO A 180 -4.49 14.52 -21.27
N SER A 181 -3.44 15.03 -21.93
CA SER A 181 -2.79 14.33 -23.04
C SER A 181 -2.08 13.04 -22.60
N VAL A 182 -1.51 13.02 -21.40
CA VAL A 182 -0.89 11.80 -20.83
C VAL A 182 -1.96 10.77 -20.51
N ALA A 183 -3.05 11.18 -19.88
CA ALA A 183 -4.15 10.30 -19.50
C ALA A 183 -4.84 9.70 -20.75
N HIS A 184 -5.11 10.51 -21.76
CA HIS A 184 -5.77 10.08 -22.99
C HIS A 184 -5.00 8.98 -23.76
N ARG A 185 -3.69 8.89 -23.60
CA ARG A 185 -2.84 7.87 -24.26
C ARG A 185 -2.70 6.57 -23.46
N LYS A 186 -3.39 6.44 -22.34
CA LYS A 186 -3.27 5.30 -21.44
C LYS A 186 -4.63 4.81 -20.98
N LYS A 187 -4.71 3.52 -20.68
CA LYS A 187 -5.86 2.90 -19.99
C LYS A 187 -5.42 2.46 -18.60
N PHE A 188 -6.11 2.95 -17.59
CA PHE A 188 -5.82 2.65 -16.19
C PHE A 188 -6.65 1.47 -15.72
N CYS A 189 -6.02 0.31 -15.51
CA CYS A 189 -6.67 -0.92 -15.05
C CYS A 189 -6.51 -1.05 -13.53
N LEU A 190 -7.58 -0.77 -12.79
CA LEU A 190 -7.56 -0.72 -11.33
C LEU A 190 -8.22 -1.95 -10.73
N LEU A 191 -7.44 -2.91 -10.25
CA LEU A 191 -7.93 -4.08 -9.51
C LEU A 191 -8.21 -3.67 -8.06
N GLY A 192 -9.44 -3.34 -7.75
CA GLY A 192 -9.85 -2.71 -6.49
C GLY A 192 -10.07 -1.20 -6.62
N CYS A 193 -10.78 -0.74 -7.66
CA CYS A 193 -10.97 0.68 -7.98
C CYS A 193 -11.70 1.49 -6.89
N THR A 194 -12.34 0.84 -5.92
CA THR A 194 -12.95 1.48 -4.74
C THR A 194 -12.04 1.51 -3.52
N SER A 195 -10.75 1.17 -3.65
CA SER A 195 -9.75 1.31 -2.59
C SER A 195 -9.60 2.77 -2.18
N GLU A 196 -9.58 3.05 -0.88
CA GLU A 196 -9.50 4.43 -0.35
C GLU A 196 -8.16 5.11 -0.66
N LEU A 197 -7.07 4.33 -0.73
CA LEU A 197 -5.76 4.81 -1.14
C LEU A 197 -5.59 4.81 -2.67
N GLY A 198 -6.46 4.11 -3.40
CA GLY A 198 -6.39 4.02 -4.85
C GLY A 198 -6.65 5.36 -5.54
N PRO A 199 -6.03 5.61 -6.71
CA PRO A 199 -6.07 6.90 -7.39
C PRO A 199 -7.38 7.14 -8.18
N ALA A 200 -8.37 6.24 -8.12
CA ALA A 200 -9.54 6.25 -8.99
C ALA A 200 -10.24 7.62 -9.04
N ARG A 201 -10.52 8.21 -7.87
CA ARG A 201 -11.23 9.50 -7.80
C ARG A 201 -10.42 10.64 -8.41
N SER A 202 -9.12 10.69 -8.17
CA SER A 202 -8.23 11.72 -8.75
C SER A 202 -8.03 11.52 -10.25
N LEU A 203 -7.88 10.27 -10.72
CA LEU A 203 -7.80 9.96 -12.16
C LEU A 203 -9.07 10.36 -12.90
N LEU A 204 -10.23 10.11 -12.30
CA LEU A 204 -11.53 10.41 -12.91
C LEU A 204 -11.82 11.92 -12.99
N LEU A 205 -11.01 12.78 -12.39
CA LEU A 205 -11.05 14.23 -12.59
C LEU A 205 -10.24 14.68 -13.80
N ILE A 206 -9.34 13.84 -14.34
CA ILE A 206 -8.45 14.22 -15.43
C ILE A 206 -9.21 14.11 -16.77
N PRO A 207 -9.33 15.20 -17.57
CA PRO A 207 -9.96 15.14 -18.87
C PRO A 207 -9.32 14.09 -19.80
N GLY A 208 -10.13 13.26 -20.41
CA GLY A 208 -9.70 12.20 -21.32
C GLY A 208 -9.17 10.92 -20.66
N ALA A 209 -9.24 10.79 -19.35
CA ALA A 209 -8.83 9.56 -18.68
C ALA A 209 -9.80 8.40 -18.97
N GLU A 210 -9.24 7.23 -19.33
CA GLU A 210 -9.96 5.98 -19.50
C GLU A 210 -9.60 5.01 -18.36
N VAL A 211 -10.56 4.73 -17.47
CA VAL A 211 -10.36 3.86 -16.31
C VAL A 211 -11.16 2.57 -16.47
N LEU A 212 -10.49 1.43 -16.42
CA LEU A 212 -11.07 0.10 -16.31
C LEU A 212 -11.07 -0.28 -14.82
N GLY A 213 -12.23 -0.26 -14.18
CA GLY A 213 -12.35 -0.47 -12.73
C GLY A 213 -12.89 -1.85 -12.40
N VAL A 214 -12.22 -2.59 -11.54
CA VAL A 214 -12.71 -3.85 -10.99
C VAL A 214 -12.93 -3.69 -9.49
N CYS A 215 -14.13 -3.95 -9.03
CA CYS A 215 -14.47 -4.05 -7.61
C CYS A 215 -15.76 -4.84 -7.43
N ARG A 216 -16.04 -5.28 -6.23
CA ARG A 216 -17.32 -5.91 -5.90
C ARG A 216 -18.45 -4.89 -5.99
N GLY A 217 -19.64 -5.35 -6.38
CA GLY A 217 -20.87 -4.57 -6.30
C GLY A 217 -21.20 -4.11 -4.87
N GLY A 218 -22.13 -3.17 -4.75
CA GLY A 218 -22.59 -2.63 -3.47
C GLY A 218 -22.38 -1.12 -3.35
N GLU A 219 -22.48 -0.59 -2.14
CA GLU A 219 -22.53 0.85 -1.87
C GLU A 219 -21.30 1.62 -2.41
N LYS A 220 -20.08 1.10 -2.19
CA LYS A 220 -18.85 1.74 -2.70
C LYS A 220 -18.80 1.78 -4.23
N TYR A 221 -19.29 0.74 -4.89
CA TYR A 221 -19.43 0.68 -6.34
C TYR A 221 -20.40 1.77 -6.83
N THR A 222 -21.62 1.80 -6.28
CA THR A 222 -22.65 2.80 -6.64
C THR A 222 -22.14 4.22 -6.37
N SER A 223 -21.50 4.47 -5.23
CA SER A 223 -20.89 5.77 -4.91
C SER A 223 -19.83 6.20 -5.93
N LEU A 224 -19.03 5.25 -6.46
CA LEU A 224 -18.04 5.57 -7.49
C LEU A 224 -18.72 5.96 -8.82
N LEU A 225 -19.80 5.26 -9.23
CA LEU A 225 -20.56 5.61 -10.44
C LEU A 225 -21.15 7.02 -10.31
N GLN A 226 -21.80 7.31 -9.20
CA GLN A 226 -22.37 8.63 -8.90
C GLN A 226 -21.29 9.72 -8.89
N TYR A 227 -20.09 9.41 -8.36
CA TYR A 227 -18.97 10.35 -8.38
C TYR A 227 -18.56 10.72 -9.82
N VAL A 228 -18.49 9.73 -10.72
CA VAL A 228 -18.16 9.99 -12.15
C VAL A 228 -19.19 10.92 -12.77
N GLU A 229 -20.47 10.62 -12.62
CA GLU A 229 -21.57 11.45 -13.16
C GLU A 229 -21.52 12.87 -12.59
N ALA A 230 -21.24 13.04 -11.30
CA ALA A 230 -21.29 14.33 -10.65
C ALA A 230 -20.01 15.20 -10.83
N ARG A 231 -18.83 14.59 -10.98
CA ARG A 231 -17.55 15.30 -10.86
C ARG A 231 -16.63 15.17 -12.07
N SER A 232 -16.81 14.14 -12.91
CA SER A 232 -15.85 13.86 -13.98
C SER A 232 -16.12 14.68 -15.24
N PRO A 233 -15.05 15.04 -15.99
CA PRO A 233 -15.18 15.67 -17.31
C PRO A 233 -15.96 14.80 -18.30
N VAL A 234 -16.67 15.43 -19.24
CA VAL A 234 -17.40 14.73 -20.32
C VAL A 234 -16.50 13.87 -21.22
N THR A 235 -15.20 14.15 -21.23
CA THR A 235 -14.20 13.36 -21.97
C THR A 235 -13.65 12.17 -21.19
N THR A 236 -13.97 12.06 -19.90
CA THR A 236 -13.48 11.01 -18.99
C THR A 236 -14.47 9.86 -18.90
N ARG A 237 -13.97 8.63 -18.92
CA ARG A 237 -14.79 7.42 -18.92
C ARG A 237 -14.32 6.42 -17.88
N LEU A 238 -15.29 5.91 -17.10
CA LEU A 238 -15.13 4.72 -16.25
C LEU A 238 -15.83 3.54 -16.93
N THR A 239 -15.12 2.44 -17.09
CA THR A 239 -15.62 1.17 -17.59
C THR A 239 -15.54 0.12 -16.50
N VAL A 240 -16.64 -0.53 -16.16
CA VAL A 240 -16.72 -1.50 -15.06
C VAL A 240 -17.58 -2.71 -15.45
N PRO A 241 -17.43 -3.87 -14.81
CA PRO A 241 -18.44 -4.93 -14.86
C PRO A 241 -19.79 -4.45 -14.30
N GLU A 242 -20.92 -4.76 -14.95
CA GLU A 242 -22.27 -4.23 -14.67
C GLU A 242 -22.70 -4.33 -13.20
N ASN A 243 -22.39 -5.43 -12.53
CA ASN A 243 -22.72 -5.66 -11.12
C ASN A 243 -21.47 -5.71 -10.23
N GLY A 244 -20.35 -5.17 -10.71
CA GLY A 244 -19.05 -5.43 -10.14
C GLY A 244 -18.54 -6.85 -10.43
N ALA A 245 -17.34 -7.17 -9.94
CA ALA A 245 -16.76 -8.51 -10.02
C ALA A 245 -15.88 -8.77 -8.79
N ASP A 246 -15.87 -10.04 -8.35
CA ASP A 246 -15.05 -10.44 -7.20
C ASP A 246 -13.74 -11.07 -7.67
N ILE A 247 -12.62 -10.44 -7.31
CA ILE A 247 -11.26 -10.85 -7.68
C ILE A 247 -10.94 -12.29 -7.20
N LEU A 248 -11.52 -12.72 -6.08
CA LEU A 248 -11.24 -14.03 -5.51
C LEU A 248 -11.95 -15.19 -6.21
N THR A 249 -13.12 -14.92 -6.78
CA THR A 249 -13.98 -15.96 -7.38
C THR A 249 -14.11 -15.85 -8.89
N GLN A 250 -13.79 -14.67 -9.47
CA GLN A 250 -13.95 -14.38 -10.90
C GLN A 250 -12.63 -13.89 -11.54
N GLY A 251 -11.48 -14.29 -10.98
CA GLY A 251 -10.17 -13.83 -11.45
C GLY A 251 -9.92 -14.07 -12.94
N PRO A 252 -10.13 -15.28 -13.47
CA PRO A 252 -9.98 -15.59 -14.89
C PRO A 252 -10.92 -14.79 -15.78
N GLU A 253 -12.19 -14.61 -15.38
CA GLU A 253 -13.20 -13.81 -16.09
C GLU A 253 -12.82 -12.33 -16.13
N ILE A 254 -12.29 -11.81 -15.02
CA ILE A 254 -11.79 -10.43 -14.92
C ILE A 254 -10.60 -10.22 -15.87
N ALA A 255 -9.64 -11.15 -15.89
CA ALA A 255 -8.50 -11.06 -16.78
C ALA A 255 -8.95 -11.06 -18.26
N GLN A 256 -9.90 -11.93 -18.62
CA GLN A 256 -10.46 -11.97 -19.97
C GLN A 256 -11.25 -10.69 -20.28
N TRP A 257 -12.05 -10.20 -19.35
CA TRP A 257 -12.79 -8.95 -19.51
C TRP A 257 -11.88 -7.76 -19.79
N ILE A 258 -10.77 -7.62 -19.05
CA ILE A 258 -9.78 -6.55 -19.29
C ILE A 258 -9.16 -6.70 -20.69
N LEU A 259 -8.85 -7.92 -21.11
CA LEU A 259 -8.32 -8.19 -22.45
C LEU A 259 -9.32 -7.83 -23.55
N ASP A 260 -10.63 -8.07 -23.33
CA ASP A 260 -11.69 -7.71 -24.27
C ASP A 260 -11.92 -6.18 -24.35
N GLN A 261 -11.66 -5.44 -23.27
CA GLN A 261 -11.75 -3.96 -23.24
C GLN A 261 -10.50 -3.25 -23.76
N THR A 262 -9.43 -3.99 -24.08
CA THR A 262 -8.14 -3.42 -24.45
C THR A 262 -7.59 -4.03 -25.72
N LYS A 263 -6.77 -3.26 -26.45
CA LYS A 263 -6.09 -3.70 -27.68
C LYS A 263 -4.60 -3.87 -27.43
N SER A 264 -3.90 -4.53 -28.35
CA SER A 264 -2.45 -4.76 -28.25
C SER A 264 -1.62 -3.48 -28.32
N GLU A 265 -2.14 -2.46 -28.99
CA GLU A 265 -1.51 -1.14 -29.11
C GLU A 265 -1.72 -0.24 -27.89
N ASP A 266 -2.70 -0.53 -27.02
CA ASP A 266 -2.99 0.26 -25.84
C ASP A 266 -1.82 0.20 -24.84
N THR A 267 -1.50 1.35 -24.23
CA THR A 267 -0.60 1.41 -23.07
C THR A 267 -1.44 1.26 -21.80
N LEU A 268 -1.25 0.15 -21.10
CA LEU A 268 -2.00 -0.16 -19.87
C LEU A 268 -1.21 0.26 -18.64
N VAL A 269 -1.88 0.87 -17.67
CA VAL A 269 -1.34 1.06 -16.31
C VAL A 269 -2.09 0.10 -15.39
N LEU A 270 -1.43 -0.98 -14.96
CA LEU A 270 -2.01 -2.04 -14.14
C LEU A 270 -1.73 -1.78 -12.67
N MET A 271 -2.78 -1.65 -11.87
CA MET A 271 -2.68 -1.33 -10.44
C MET A 271 -3.44 -2.35 -9.58
N PRO A 272 -2.73 -3.19 -8.80
CA PRO A 272 -3.33 -4.12 -7.84
C PRO A 272 -3.61 -3.40 -6.52
N LEU A 273 -4.81 -2.87 -6.35
CA LEU A 273 -5.22 -1.98 -5.27
C LEU A 273 -6.15 -2.62 -4.23
N ALA A 274 -6.70 -3.81 -4.55
CA ALA A 274 -7.62 -4.48 -3.62
C ALA A 274 -6.89 -4.90 -2.34
N TYR A 275 -7.55 -4.67 -1.21
CA TYR A 275 -7.03 -4.97 0.11
C TYR A 275 -8.10 -5.62 0.98
N ALA A 276 -7.69 -6.52 1.85
CA ALA A 276 -8.47 -7.08 2.93
C ALA A 276 -7.59 -7.38 4.14
N ASP A 277 -8.21 -7.62 5.30
CA ASP A 277 -7.48 -7.97 6.51
C ASP A 277 -7.09 -9.47 6.51
N GLY A 278 -6.01 -9.78 7.22
CA GLY A 278 -5.59 -11.14 7.53
C GLY A 278 -5.22 -12.00 6.30
N GLU A 279 -5.62 -13.23 6.33
CA GLU A 279 -5.32 -14.25 5.29
C GLU A 279 -5.97 -13.93 3.94
N MET A 280 -7.08 -13.21 3.95
CA MET A 280 -7.78 -12.78 2.77
C MET A 280 -6.90 -11.84 1.90
N ASN A 281 -6.00 -11.08 2.51
CA ASN A 281 -5.09 -10.21 1.80
C ASN A 281 -4.13 -10.98 0.90
N VAL A 282 -3.57 -12.09 1.38
CA VAL A 282 -2.70 -12.96 0.57
C VAL A 282 -3.48 -13.53 -0.62
N ARG A 283 -4.70 -14.03 -0.37
CA ARG A 283 -5.59 -14.55 -1.42
C ARG A 283 -5.86 -13.52 -2.51
N LEU A 284 -6.15 -12.27 -2.12
CA LEU A 284 -6.35 -11.16 -3.07
C LEU A 284 -5.07 -10.84 -3.85
N CYS A 285 -3.92 -10.77 -3.19
CA CYS A 285 -2.66 -10.47 -3.86
C CYS A 285 -2.28 -11.55 -4.88
N VAL A 286 -2.45 -12.85 -4.54
CA VAL A 286 -2.22 -13.95 -5.49
C VAL A 286 -3.19 -13.87 -6.67
N ALA A 287 -4.47 -13.61 -6.43
CA ALA A 287 -5.44 -13.49 -7.51
C ALA A 287 -5.14 -12.30 -8.44
N MET A 288 -4.80 -11.13 -7.88
CA MET A 288 -4.42 -9.96 -8.68
C MET A 288 -3.13 -10.21 -9.47
N ASP A 289 -2.17 -10.90 -8.88
CA ASP A 289 -0.92 -11.25 -9.54
C ASP A 289 -1.14 -12.14 -10.76
N LEU A 290 -1.95 -13.18 -10.63
CA LEU A 290 -2.32 -14.07 -11.75
C LEU A 290 -3.12 -13.34 -12.84
N ILE A 291 -4.02 -12.41 -12.47
CA ILE A 291 -4.72 -11.54 -13.42
C ILE A 291 -3.70 -10.70 -14.20
N MET A 292 -2.78 -10.02 -13.49
CA MET A 292 -1.77 -9.19 -14.13
C MET A 292 -0.85 -9.99 -15.05
N GLN A 293 -0.39 -11.17 -14.62
CA GLN A 293 0.43 -12.05 -15.47
C GLN A 293 -0.29 -12.44 -16.78
N ARG A 294 -1.57 -12.80 -16.70
CA ARG A 294 -2.35 -13.14 -17.89
C ARG A 294 -2.47 -11.96 -18.85
N ILE A 295 -2.68 -10.75 -18.32
CA ILE A 295 -2.79 -9.52 -19.11
C ILE A 295 -1.44 -9.18 -19.74
N THR A 296 -0.35 -9.15 -18.99
CA THR A 296 0.96 -8.72 -19.47
C THR A 296 1.58 -9.67 -20.51
N ARG A 297 1.22 -10.95 -20.49
CA ARG A 297 1.59 -11.90 -21.57
C ARG A 297 1.02 -11.49 -22.94
N GLN A 298 -0.12 -10.82 -22.98
CA GLN A 298 -0.83 -10.41 -24.20
C GLN A 298 -0.74 -8.90 -24.47
N ARG A 299 -0.44 -8.09 -23.48
CA ARG A 299 -0.36 -6.63 -23.53
C ARG A 299 1.02 -6.16 -23.06
N ARG A 300 1.99 -6.23 -23.99
CA ARG A 300 3.41 -5.95 -23.68
C ARG A 300 3.69 -4.45 -23.40
N LYS A 301 2.81 -3.55 -23.78
CA LYS A 301 2.88 -2.13 -23.43
C LYS A 301 2.23 -1.84 -22.06
N ALA A 302 2.40 -2.75 -21.11
CA ALA A 302 1.90 -2.57 -19.77
C ALA A 302 2.93 -1.90 -18.87
N ILE A 303 2.45 -1.02 -18.00
CA ILE A 303 3.16 -0.44 -16.86
C ILE A 303 2.57 -1.05 -15.61
N VAL A 304 3.36 -1.78 -14.84
CA VAL A 304 2.96 -2.26 -13.51
C VAL A 304 3.19 -1.13 -12.52
N TYR A 305 2.12 -0.63 -11.91
CA TYR A 305 2.20 0.43 -10.92
C TYR A 305 1.69 -0.05 -9.56
N GLN A 306 2.59 -0.16 -8.59
CA GLN A 306 2.31 -0.72 -7.27
C GLN A 306 2.51 0.32 -6.17
N TYR A 307 1.55 0.45 -5.26
CA TYR A 307 1.77 1.16 -4.01
C TYR A 307 2.35 0.20 -2.97
N SER A 308 3.64 0.36 -2.69
CA SER A 308 4.33 -0.38 -1.63
C SER A 308 4.01 0.20 -0.25
N THR A 309 4.21 -0.58 0.81
CA THR A 309 3.93 -0.15 2.19
C THR A 309 5.22 0.08 2.96
N PRO A 310 5.36 1.17 3.73
CA PRO A 310 6.54 1.41 4.55
C PRO A 310 6.54 0.59 5.85
N THR A 311 5.47 -0.16 6.14
CA THR A 311 5.33 -0.94 7.37
C THR A 311 5.65 -2.42 7.14
N GLN A 312 6.85 -2.70 6.68
CA GLN A 312 7.45 -4.04 6.49
C GLN A 312 8.96 -3.97 6.73
N VAL A 313 9.69 -5.05 6.52
CA VAL A 313 11.16 -4.96 6.50
C VAL A 313 11.56 -4.27 5.19
N LEU A 314 12.37 -3.23 5.32
CA LEU A 314 12.73 -2.32 4.23
C LEU A 314 14.23 -2.37 3.98
N VAL A 315 14.60 -2.42 2.73
CA VAL A 315 15.98 -2.15 2.25
C VAL A 315 15.97 -0.72 1.71
N LEU A 316 16.72 0.16 2.31
CA LEU A 316 16.67 1.61 2.11
C LEU A 316 18.02 2.19 1.69
N PRO A 317 18.06 3.40 1.11
CA PRO A 317 19.32 4.09 0.86
C PRO A 317 20.12 4.28 2.18
N PRO A 318 21.47 4.18 2.16
CA PRO A 318 22.29 4.28 3.37
C PRO A 318 22.08 5.58 4.15
N MET A 319 21.72 6.66 3.45
CA MET A 319 21.43 7.97 4.06
C MET A 319 20.24 7.94 5.03
N ALA A 320 19.31 6.99 4.87
CA ALA A 320 18.18 6.83 5.79
C ALA A 320 18.65 6.48 7.21
N ALA A 321 19.66 5.58 7.34
CA ALA A 321 20.26 5.23 8.62
C ALA A 321 20.93 6.45 9.27
N SER A 322 21.71 7.21 8.52
CA SER A 322 22.36 8.42 9.00
C SER A 322 21.35 9.48 9.45
N ALA A 323 20.25 9.64 8.73
CA ALA A 323 19.17 10.55 9.10
C ALA A 323 18.48 10.12 10.41
N ALA A 324 18.17 8.82 10.57
CA ALA A 324 17.61 8.28 11.81
C ALA A 324 18.55 8.49 13.02
N GLN A 325 19.85 8.22 12.86
CA GLN A 325 20.86 8.45 13.90
C GLN A 325 20.98 9.93 14.28
N ASN A 326 20.97 10.83 13.29
CA ASN A 326 21.01 12.27 13.54
C ASN A 326 19.78 12.76 14.34
N ARG A 327 18.59 12.23 14.03
CA ARG A 327 17.37 12.51 14.79
C ARG A 327 17.44 11.97 16.20
N LEU A 328 17.92 10.73 16.37
CA LEU A 328 18.12 10.11 17.67
C LEU A 328 19.06 10.97 18.57
N GLY A 329 20.12 11.52 17.99
CA GLY A 329 21.05 12.42 18.69
C GLY A 329 20.38 13.72 19.16
N LYS A 330 19.39 14.22 18.42
CA LYS A 330 18.65 15.47 18.69
C LYS A 330 17.32 15.27 19.45
N ARG A 331 17.03 14.04 19.88
CA ARG A 331 15.77 13.70 20.55
C ARG A 331 15.49 14.56 21.78
N PRO A 332 14.22 14.96 22.06
CA PRO A 332 13.87 15.77 23.21
C PRO A 332 14.10 15.03 24.53
N THR A 333 14.21 15.79 25.62
CA THR A 333 14.53 15.24 26.95
C THR A 333 13.48 14.26 27.46
N TRP A 334 12.20 14.48 27.13
CA TRP A 334 11.11 13.60 27.54
C TRP A 334 11.24 12.19 26.93
N GLU A 335 11.72 12.08 25.69
CA GLU A 335 11.96 10.77 25.05
C GLU A 335 13.08 10.01 25.74
N LYS A 336 14.18 10.70 26.10
CA LYS A 336 15.30 10.11 26.88
C LYS A 336 14.78 9.56 28.21
N PHE A 337 13.96 10.35 28.90
CA PHE A 337 13.36 9.97 30.17
C PHE A 337 12.43 8.76 30.04
N THR A 338 11.55 8.75 29.04
CA THR A 338 10.60 7.65 28.75
C THR A 338 11.33 6.35 28.44
N SER A 339 12.38 6.40 27.62
CA SER A 339 13.25 5.24 27.33
C SER A 339 13.89 4.70 28.61
N SER A 340 14.40 5.58 29.47
CA SER A 340 15.04 5.21 30.75
C SER A 340 14.05 4.57 31.73
N LEU A 341 12.83 5.11 31.84
CA LEU A 341 11.77 4.56 32.70
C LEU A 341 11.36 3.14 32.33
N SER A 342 11.38 2.81 31.06
CA SER A 342 10.99 1.50 30.55
C SER A 342 12.14 0.47 30.55
N LEU A 343 13.30 0.81 31.13
CA LEU A 343 14.52 -0.01 31.05
C LEU A 343 14.90 -0.35 29.60
N GLY A 344 14.61 0.58 28.66
CA GLY A 344 14.91 0.41 27.24
C GLY A 344 13.88 -0.38 26.44
N ASN A 345 12.76 -0.82 27.03
CA ASN A 345 11.70 -1.53 26.30
C ASN A 345 10.88 -0.60 25.40
N TRP A 346 10.75 0.68 25.77
CA TRP A 346 10.08 1.70 24.97
C TRP A 346 11.11 2.61 24.29
N LEU A 347 10.76 3.12 23.13
CA LEU A 347 11.60 4.02 22.36
C LEU A 347 12.99 3.39 22.07
N GLN A 348 12.96 2.13 21.63
CA GLN A 348 14.17 1.44 21.20
C GLN A 348 14.70 2.12 19.94
N PRO A 349 15.99 2.52 19.93
CA PRO A 349 16.57 3.12 18.75
C PRO A 349 16.41 2.22 17.53
N SER A 350 15.94 2.79 16.43
CA SER A 350 16.11 2.19 15.13
C SER A 350 17.54 2.44 14.69
N LEU A 351 18.36 1.40 14.74
CA LEU A 351 19.75 1.42 14.28
C LEU A 351 19.85 0.46 13.10
N PRO A 352 19.40 0.89 11.90
CA PRO A 352 19.44 0.02 10.74
C PRO A 352 20.85 -0.44 10.48
N GLU A 353 21.05 -1.74 10.28
CA GLU A 353 22.31 -2.25 9.77
C GLU A 353 22.56 -1.62 8.40
N SER A 354 23.70 -0.99 8.26
CA SER A 354 24.04 -0.21 7.06
C SER A 354 25.38 -0.68 6.52
N ASN A 355 25.43 -0.87 5.23
CA ASN A 355 26.65 -0.96 4.44
C ASN A 355 26.78 0.25 3.49
N ASN A 356 27.68 0.21 2.51
CA ASN A 356 27.86 1.31 1.56
C ASN A 356 26.69 1.48 0.59
N ASP A 357 25.93 0.41 0.31
CA ASP A 357 24.95 0.34 -0.76
C ASP A 357 23.52 0.48 -0.25
N TYR A 358 23.22 -0.02 0.97
CA TYR A 358 21.88 0.02 1.56
C TYR A 358 21.91 -0.07 3.08
N CYS A 359 20.77 0.17 3.71
CA CYS A 359 20.50 -0.17 5.10
C CYS A 359 19.19 -0.96 5.24
N ILE A 360 19.09 -1.80 6.26
CA ILE A 360 17.91 -2.62 6.53
C ILE A 360 17.18 -2.07 7.76
N LEU A 361 15.89 -1.78 7.58
CA LEU A 361 15.01 -1.27 8.63
C LEU A 361 13.85 -2.21 8.86
N ASN A 362 13.66 -2.70 10.08
CA ASN A 362 12.45 -3.40 10.46
C ASN A 362 11.33 -2.39 10.76
N GLY A 363 10.52 -2.11 9.74
CA GLY A 363 9.36 -1.21 9.80
C GLY A 363 8.04 -1.91 10.15
N ILE A 364 8.06 -3.16 10.61
CA ILE A 364 6.83 -3.92 10.90
C ILE A 364 6.11 -3.31 12.11
N ALA A 365 4.86 -2.93 11.92
CA ALA A 365 4.02 -2.39 12.98
C ALA A 365 3.38 -3.50 13.84
N THR A 366 3.17 -3.25 15.12
CA THR A 366 2.66 -4.23 16.10
C THR A 366 1.32 -4.85 15.73
N ALA A 367 0.46 -4.09 15.07
CA ALA A 367 -0.89 -4.53 14.71
C ALA A 367 -0.96 -5.41 13.44
N GLN A 368 0.16 -5.54 12.73
CA GLN A 368 0.24 -6.33 11.51
C GLN A 368 0.55 -7.79 11.84
N GLY A 369 0.11 -8.70 10.99
CA GLY A 369 0.41 -10.12 11.11
C GLY A 369 1.24 -10.63 9.93
N PRO A 370 1.74 -11.87 9.98
CA PRO A 370 2.59 -12.47 8.95
C PRO A 370 1.92 -12.52 7.57
N ASN A 371 0.61 -12.68 7.50
CA ASN A 371 -0.13 -12.68 6.24
C ASN A 371 -0.10 -11.33 5.53
N TYR A 372 -0.12 -10.22 6.29
CA TYR A 372 0.04 -8.89 5.69
C TYR A 372 1.41 -8.75 5.04
N ILE A 373 2.46 -9.15 5.75
CA ILE A 373 3.83 -9.06 5.24
C ILE A 373 4.02 -9.94 4.01
N LEU A 374 3.55 -11.21 4.06
CA LEU A 374 3.63 -12.11 2.90
C LEU A 374 2.93 -11.53 1.67
N ALA A 375 1.73 -10.97 1.84
CA ALA A 375 0.99 -10.33 0.75
C ALA A 375 1.77 -9.15 0.14
N LYS A 376 2.39 -8.30 0.98
CA LYS A 376 3.18 -7.16 0.52
C LYS A 376 4.50 -7.58 -0.12
N THR A 377 5.13 -8.61 0.41
CA THR A 377 6.35 -9.18 -0.18
C THR A 377 6.06 -9.81 -1.54
N LEU A 378 4.96 -10.54 -1.72
CA LEU A 378 4.53 -11.04 -3.03
C LEU A 378 4.41 -9.90 -4.06
N GLN A 379 3.81 -8.77 -3.67
CA GLN A 379 3.68 -7.61 -4.55
C GLN A 379 5.05 -7.02 -4.92
N MET A 380 6.01 -6.97 -3.99
CA MET A 380 7.38 -6.52 -4.26
C MET A 380 8.10 -7.50 -5.20
N TRP A 381 8.05 -8.80 -4.91
CA TRP A 381 8.63 -9.83 -5.78
C TRP A 381 8.11 -9.73 -7.22
N ARG A 382 6.77 -9.53 -7.37
CA ARG A 382 6.20 -9.34 -8.71
C ARG A 382 6.76 -8.11 -9.41
N CYS A 383 6.94 -7.00 -8.71
CA CYS A 383 7.55 -5.81 -9.30
C CYS A 383 8.99 -6.07 -9.74
N MET A 384 9.79 -6.75 -8.91
CA MET A 384 11.17 -7.13 -9.28
C MET A 384 11.19 -8.01 -10.52
N ILE A 385 10.40 -9.09 -10.55
CA ILE A 385 10.35 -10.00 -11.71
C ILE A 385 9.82 -9.29 -12.95
N ALA A 386 8.78 -8.49 -12.83
CA ALA A 386 8.22 -7.72 -13.94
C ALA A 386 9.25 -6.76 -14.57
N TYR A 387 10.08 -6.12 -13.74
CA TYR A 387 11.09 -5.17 -14.18
C TYR A 387 12.33 -5.87 -14.74
N TYR A 388 12.92 -6.79 -13.99
CA TYR A 388 14.23 -7.39 -14.32
C TYR A 388 14.14 -8.56 -15.30
N ARG A 389 13.02 -9.34 -15.32
CA ARG A 389 12.89 -10.56 -16.14
C ARG A 389 11.79 -10.53 -17.19
N ASP A 390 10.65 -9.89 -16.89
CA ASP A 390 9.53 -9.85 -17.84
C ASP A 390 9.62 -8.68 -18.83
N ASP A 391 10.61 -7.80 -18.68
CA ASP A 391 10.88 -6.66 -19.55
C ASP A 391 9.68 -5.69 -19.62
N LEU A 392 9.05 -5.43 -18.48
CA LEU A 392 7.94 -4.50 -18.32
C LEU A 392 8.40 -3.18 -17.67
N CYS A 393 7.68 -2.10 -17.96
CA CYS A 393 7.82 -0.87 -17.19
C CYS A 393 7.21 -1.06 -15.80
N VAL A 394 7.96 -0.74 -14.75
CA VAL A 394 7.50 -0.85 -13.37
C VAL A 394 7.77 0.44 -12.62
N SER A 395 6.83 0.84 -11.77
CA SER A 395 7.01 1.86 -10.74
C SER A 395 6.33 1.39 -9.47
N ALA A 396 7.06 1.36 -8.36
CA ALA A 396 6.58 0.76 -7.12
C ALA A 396 6.89 1.60 -5.87
N PRO A 397 6.55 2.92 -5.86
CA PRO A 397 6.86 3.80 -4.75
C PRO A 397 6.13 3.37 -3.47
N PHE A 398 6.73 3.67 -2.33
CA PHE A 398 6.06 3.54 -1.05
C PHE A 398 4.98 4.62 -0.91
N ALA A 399 3.77 4.19 -0.53
CA ALA A 399 2.70 5.08 -0.12
C ALA A 399 2.74 5.30 1.40
N PRO A 400 2.35 6.48 1.92
CA PRO A 400 2.47 6.77 3.33
C PRO A 400 1.51 5.94 4.18
N ILE A 401 1.79 5.84 5.49
CA ILE A 401 0.83 5.31 6.45
C ILE A 401 -0.45 6.15 6.41
N CYS A 402 -1.60 5.49 6.23
CA CYS A 402 -2.88 6.16 6.03
C CYS A 402 -3.94 5.73 7.04
N ARG A 403 -4.81 6.67 7.40
CA ARG A 403 -6.03 6.48 8.19
C ARG A 403 -7.17 6.00 7.29
N THR A 404 -7.04 4.78 6.73
CA THR A 404 -8.15 4.18 5.99
C THR A 404 -9.23 3.69 6.95
N ARG A 405 -10.48 3.60 6.50
CA ARG A 405 -11.61 3.13 7.33
C ARG A 405 -11.36 1.76 7.95
N SER A 406 -10.73 0.84 7.22
CA SER A 406 -10.38 -0.48 7.75
C SER A 406 -9.39 -0.40 8.91
N VAL A 407 -8.38 0.46 8.82
CA VAL A 407 -7.35 0.65 9.84
C VAL A 407 -7.92 1.34 11.08
N VAL A 408 -8.62 2.47 10.91
CA VAL A 408 -9.17 3.24 12.06
C VAL A 408 -10.43 2.60 12.67
N ALA A 409 -11.01 1.59 12.03
CA ALA A 409 -12.07 0.79 12.64
C ALA A 409 -11.60 0.02 13.89
N TYR A 410 -10.29 -0.20 14.02
CA TYR A 410 -9.67 -0.71 15.25
C TYR A 410 -9.27 0.46 16.13
N LYS A 411 -10.05 0.69 17.22
CA LYS A 411 -9.85 1.82 18.15
C LYS A 411 -8.42 1.97 18.64
N SER A 412 -7.74 0.87 18.96
CA SER A 412 -6.34 0.89 19.41
C SER A 412 -5.40 1.43 18.34
N ILE A 413 -5.61 1.05 17.08
CA ILE A 413 -4.79 1.51 15.95
C ILE A 413 -5.07 2.98 15.66
N ALA A 414 -6.34 3.40 15.66
CA ALA A 414 -6.70 4.81 15.49
C ALA A 414 -5.98 5.70 16.51
N ILE A 415 -5.97 5.30 17.78
CA ILE A 415 -5.27 6.02 18.85
C ILE A 415 -3.76 6.05 18.61
N VAL A 416 -3.14 4.93 18.20
CA VAL A 416 -1.71 4.88 17.87
C VAL A 416 -1.37 5.85 16.74
N LEU A 417 -2.18 5.90 15.68
CA LEU A 417 -1.97 6.82 14.55
C LEU A 417 -2.06 8.29 14.95
N GLU A 418 -2.94 8.63 15.90
CA GLU A 418 -3.01 9.99 16.43
C GLU A 418 -1.77 10.38 17.24
N GLY A 419 -1.16 9.45 17.98
CA GLY A 419 0.08 9.70 18.72
C GLY A 419 1.34 9.79 17.84
N MET A 420 1.27 9.35 16.59
CA MET A 420 2.44 9.21 15.72
C MET A 420 3.22 10.50 15.48
N HIS A 421 2.53 11.63 15.32
CA HIS A 421 3.14 12.93 15.05
C HIS A 421 4.05 13.45 16.17
N HIS A 422 4.01 12.85 17.37
CA HIS A 422 4.94 13.18 18.45
C HIS A 422 6.35 12.64 18.21
N PHE A 423 6.51 11.71 17.26
CA PHE A 423 7.79 11.11 16.90
C PHE A 423 8.22 11.58 15.51
N GLU A 424 8.77 12.78 15.43
CA GLU A 424 9.21 13.34 14.14
C GLU A 424 10.21 12.44 13.41
N PRO A 425 10.03 12.25 12.10
CA PRO A 425 9.07 12.92 11.20
C PRO A 425 7.79 12.11 10.93
N MET A 426 7.38 11.21 11.81
CA MET A 426 6.23 10.34 11.57
C MET A 426 4.93 11.12 11.35
N LEU A 427 4.21 10.79 10.29
CA LEU A 427 2.92 11.37 9.95
C LEU A 427 1.99 10.32 9.33
N ALA A 428 0.80 10.15 9.93
CA ALA A 428 -0.27 9.36 9.33
C ALA A 428 -1.18 10.27 8.49
N PHE A 429 -1.28 9.99 7.20
CA PHE A 429 -2.08 10.76 6.25
C PHE A 429 -3.56 10.35 6.29
N ASP A 430 -4.47 11.28 6.02
CA ASP A 430 -5.81 10.90 5.60
C ASP A 430 -5.77 10.16 4.26
N ALA A 431 -6.63 9.15 4.10
CA ALA A 431 -6.59 8.31 2.91
C ALA A 431 -6.83 9.10 1.60
N SER A 432 -7.71 10.12 1.63
CA SER A 432 -7.97 10.97 0.48
C SER A 432 -6.78 11.88 0.12
N VAL A 433 -6.08 12.39 1.12
CA VAL A 433 -4.85 13.19 0.94
C VAL A 433 -3.76 12.34 0.33
N ALA A 434 -3.51 11.15 0.91
CA ALA A 434 -2.53 10.21 0.37
C ALA A 434 -2.88 9.76 -1.05
N SER A 435 -4.15 9.46 -1.32
CA SER A 435 -4.63 9.06 -2.66
C SER A 435 -4.36 10.15 -3.70
N SER A 436 -4.65 11.42 -3.41
CA SER A 436 -4.41 12.53 -4.34
C SER A 436 -2.92 12.78 -4.57
N LEU A 437 -2.10 12.73 -3.51
CA LEU A 437 -0.64 12.84 -3.60
C LEU A 437 -0.04 11.72 -4.45
N MET A 438 -0.40 10.47 -4.15
CA MET A 438 0.11 9.30 -4.88
C MET A 438 -0.36 9.27 -6.34
N CYS A 439 -1.56 9.81 -6.62
CA CYS A 439 -2.02 10.02 -8.00
C CYS A 439 -1.15 11.04 -8.74
N ALA A 440 -0.79 12.16 -8.11
CA ALA A 440 0.10 13.16 -8.69
C ALA A 440 1.49 12.57 -8.99
N ILE A 441 2.09 11.85 -8.04
CA ILE A 441 3.37 11.15 -8.23
C ILE A 441 3.26 10.17 -9.41
N MET A 442 2.23 9.32 -9.43
CA MET A 442 1.99 8.35 -10.49
C MET A 442 1.88 9.02 -11.86
N MET A 443 1.06 10.05 -11.99
CA MET A 443 0.85 10.73 -13.27
C MET A 443 2.14 11.33 -13.83
N SER A 444 3.03 11.80 -12.99
CA SER A 444 4.35 12.27 -13.40
C SER A 444 5.28 11.12 -13.79
N GLN A 445 5.37 10.08 -12.96
CA GLN A 445 6.23 8.91 -13.23
C GLN A 445 5.87 8.22 -14.54
N ILE A 446 4.59 7.98 -14.83
CA ILE A 446 4.17 7.31 -16.08
C ILE A 446 4.36 8.17 -17.34
N GLN A 447 4.68 9.48 -17.22
CA GLN A 447 5.12 10.29 -18.36
C GLN A 447 6.54 9.94 -18.77
N VAL A 448 7.40 9.74 -17.78
CA VAL A 448 8.85 9.59 -17.94
C VAL A 448 9.24 8.15 -18.20
N VAL A 449 8.38 7.19 -17.88
CA VAL A 449 8.65 5.76 -18.03
C VAL A 449 8.84 5.41 -19.52
N ASN A 450 10.03 5.74 -19.99
CA ASN A 450 10.66 4.99 -21.08
C ASN A 450 11.18 3.72 -20.42
N ARG A 451 11.06 2.58 -21.10
CA ARG A 451 11.54 1.29 -20.65
C ARG A 451 13.05 1.40 -20.30
N PRO A 452 13.44 1.52 -19.04
CA PRO A 452 14.85 1.55 -18.71
C PRO A 452 15.39 0.13 -18.92
N VAL A 453 16.60 0.02 -19.43
CA VAL A 453 17.34 -1.25 -19.35
C VAL A 453 17.67 -1.43 -17.87
N PRO A 454 17.25 -2.54 -17.23
CA PRO A 454 17.58 -2.79 -15.84
C PRO A 454 19.09 -2.80 -15.64
N ASP A 455 19.57 -2.06 -14.66
CA ASP A 455 20.96 -2.18 -14.23
C ASP A 455 21.06 -3.43 -13.33
N MET A 456 21.71 -4.46 -13.88
CA MET A 456 21.87 -5.73 -13.16
C MET A 456 22.96 -5.67 -12.08
N ASP A 457 23.71 -4.59 -12.00
CA ASP A 457 24.68 -4.35 -10.91
C ASP A 457 24.04 -3.66 -9.71
N GLU A 458 22.86 -3.04 -9.90
CA GLU A 458 22.12 -2.35 -8.86
C GLU A 458 21.19 -3.31 -8.09
N ASN A 459 21.22 -3.27 -6.76
CA ASN A 459 20.38 -4.13 -5.90
C ASN A 459 18.89 -3.99 -6.26
N PRO A 460 18.13 -5.09 -6.51
CA PRO A 460 16.74 -5.05 -6.95
C PRO A 460 15.79 -4.26 -6.02
N PHE A 461 16.14 -4.05 -4.77
CA PHE A 461 15.35 -3.24 -3.83
C PHE A 461 15.36 -1.74 -4.14
N THR A 462 16.32 -1.24 -4.93
CA THR A 462 16.38 0.18 -5.33
C THR A 462 15.18 0.60 -6.17
N LEU A 463 14.54 -0.34 -6.87
CA LEU A 463 13.30 -0.15 -7.60
C LEU A 463 12.19 0.54 -6.77
N PHE A 464 12.22 0.38 -5.44
CA PHE A 464 11.19 0.89 -4.54
C PHE A 464 11.51 2.27 -3.95
N TRP A 465 12.69 2.83 -4.21
CA TRP A 465 13.09 4.10 -3.59
C TRP A 465 12.51 5.31 -4.29
N ASP A 466 12.45 5.27 -5.62
CA ASP A 466 12.04 6.41 -6.43
C ASP A 466 10.56 6.75 -6.27
N GLY A 467 10.27 8.03 -6.07
CA GLY A 467 8.90 8.53 -5.90
C GLY A 467 8.24 8.21 -4.56
N SER A 468 9.00 7.78 -3.55
CA SER A 468 8.44 7.27 -2.30
C SER A 468 7.98 8.35 -1.33
N ALA A 469 6.76 8.14 -0.80
CA ALA A 469 6.10 8.96 0.21
C ALA A 469 5.90 8.14 1.49
N HIS A 470 6.99 7.88 2.23
CA HIS A 470 7.05 6.90 3.31
C HIS A 470 6.45 7.35 4.66
N GLY A 471 5.91 8.57 4.75
CA GLY A 471 5.27 9.06 5.98
C GLY A 471 6.21 9.20 7.17
N GLY A 472 7.53 9.34 6.95
CA GLY A 472 8.55 9.50 7.97
C GLY A 472 9.15 8.20 8.51
N VAL A 473 8.64 7.02 8.11
CA VAL A 473 9.13 5.72 8.62
C VAL A 473 10.61 5.52 8.36
N TRP A 474 11.10 5.90 7.19
CA TRP A 474 12.49 5.67 6.77
C TRP A 474 13.53 6.32 7.67
N THR A 475 13.19 7.43 8.26
CA THR A 475 14.10 8.24 9.07
C THR A 475 13.64 8.39 10.52
N CYS A 476 12.65 7.57 10.94
CA CYS A 476 12.21 7.50 12.33
C CYS A 476 13.38 6.99 13.20
N PRO A 477 13.71 7.67 14.31
CA PRO A 477 14.80 7.26 15.18
C PRO A 477 14.49 6.01 16.02
N TYR A 478 13.27 5.50 15.97
CA TYR A 478 12.78 4.39 16.79
C TYR A 478 12.15 3.28 15.96
N THR A 479 12.20 2.05 16.44
CA THR A 479 11.45 0.95 15.84
C THR A 479 9.94 1.18 16.02
N LEU A 480 9.13 0.89 15.01
CA LEU A 480 7.67 1.14 15.06
C LEU A 480 7.01 0.34 16.19
N GLU A 481 7.55 -0.83 16.53
CA GLU A 481 7.06 -1.62 17.65
C GLU A 481 7.25 -0.91 18.97
N SER A 482 8.46 -0.41 19.24
CA SER A 482 8.82 0.20 20.52
C SER A 482 8.10 1.53 20.79
N ILE A 483 7.72 2.27 19.73
CA ILE A 483 6.94 3.50 19.89
C ILE A 483 5.44 3.24 20.00
N SER A 484 4.93 2.07 19.64
CA SER A 484 3.49 1.80 19.57
C SER A 484 2.76 2.02 20.90
N THR A 485 3.37 1.58 22.03
CA THR A 485 2.80 1.78 23.36
C THR A 485 2.78 3.26 23.75
N VAL A 486 3.85 3.99 23.47
CA VAL A 486 3.95 5.43 23.78
C VAL A 486 3.00 6.22 22.88
N ASN A 487 2.93 5.90 21.59
CA ASN A 487 1.94 6.45 20.66
C ASN A 487 0.51 6.25 21.16
N TRP A 488 0.20 5.06 21.69
CA TRP A 488 -1.12 4.79 22.25
C TRP A 488 -1.39 5.63 23.49
N MET A 489 -0.42 5.82 24.38
CA MET A 489 -0.56 6.67 25.56
C MET A 489 -0.78 8.13 25.16
N LEU A 490 0.05 8.66 24.25
CA LEU A 490 -0.05 10.04 23.77
C LEU A 490 -1.34 10.27 22.99
N GLY A 491 -1.69 9.38 22.06
CA GLY A 491 -2.93 9.47 21.30
C GLY A 491 -4.18 9.37 22.17
N ARG A 492 -4.13 8.62 23.29
CA ARG A 492 -5.26 8.51 24.21
C ARG A 492 -5.59 9.81 24.93
N THR A 493 -4.64 10.72 25.09
CA THR A 493 -4.90 12.04 25.65
C THR A 493 -5.78 12.89 24.75
N MET A 494 -5.80 12.58 23.44
CA MET A 494 -6.63 13.24 22.43
C MET A 494 -8.01 12.56 22.27
N TYR A 495 -8.18 11.33 22.77
CA TYR A 495 -9.44 10.58 22.72
C TYR A 495 -9.96 10.34 24.14
N PRO A 496 -10.98 11.07 24.59
CA PRO A 496 -11.56 10.86 25.92
C PRO A 496 -12.12 9.46 26.07
N LYS A 497 -12.23 9.04 27.34
CA LYS A 497 -12.81 7.75 27.69
C LYS A 497 -14.24 7.67 27.11
N GLY A 498 -14.50 6.68 26.26
CA GLY A 498 -15.80 6.52 25.59
C GLY A 498 -15.85 7.01 24.14
N TYR A 499 -14.88 7.80 23.68
CA TYR A 499 -14.81 8.17 22.27
C TYR A 499 -14.58 6.94 21.38
N ILE A 500 -15.35 6.86 20.31
CA ILE A 500 -15.24 5.79 19.32
C ILE A 500 -15.11 6.47 17.95
N PRO A 501 -14.00 6.21 17.19
CA PRO A 501 -13.87 6.75 15.85
C PRO A 501 -15.07 6.40 14.96
N GLU A 502 -15.50 7.32 14.12
CA GLU A 502 -16.64 7.14 13.19
C GLU A 502 -16.56 5.85 12.38
N ALA A 503 -15.36 5.51 11.88
CA ALA A 503 -15.15 4.26 11.12
C ALA A 503 -15.39 3.00 11.95
N ALA A 504 -15.26 3.05 13.28
CA ALA A 504 -15.60 1.92 14.15
C ALA A 504 -17.12 1.84 14.37
N LEU A 505 -17.82 2.98 14.41
CA LEU A 505 -19.28 3.04 14.47
C LEU A 505 -19.93 2.42 13.20
N ALA A 506 -19.32 2.63 12.05
CA ALA A 506 -19.83 2.09 10.79
C ALA A 506 -19.83 0.53 10.70
N LYS A 507 -19.11 -0.16 11.59
CA LYS A 507 -19.12 -1.64 11.69
C LYS A 507 -20.30 -2.18 12.50
N GLU A 508 -21.12 -1.34 13.10
CA GLU A 508 -22.25 -1.78 13.92
C GLU A 508 -23.43 -2.20 13.05
N LYS A 509 -24.05 -3.30 13.46
CA LYS A 509 -25.09 -3.98 12.67
C LYS A 509 -26.46 -3.36 12.79
N THR A 510 -26.75 -2.57 13.85
CA THR A 510 -28.06 -1.99 14.07
C THR A 510 -28.03 -0.46 14.24
N PRO A 511 -29.05 0.26 13.72
CA PRO A 511 -29.17 1.71 13.90
C PRO A 511 -29.23 2.14 15.38
N GLU A 512 -29.82 1.32 16.24
CA GLU A 512 -29.94 1.59 17.68
C GLU A 512 -28.60 1.53 18.40
N GLU A 513 -27.75 0.54 18.07
CA GLU A 513 -26.40 0.44 18.61
C GLU A 513 -25.54 1.63 18.17
N LYS A 514 -25.67 2.04 16.91
CA LYS A 514 -24.99 3.22 16.35
C LYS A 514 -25.39 4.48 17.12
N THR A 515 -26.70 4.73 17.29
CA THR A 515 -27.23 5.90 18.02
C THR A 515 -26.77 5.91 19.47
N LYS A 516 -26.84 4.79 20.19
CA LYS A 516 -26.44 4.69 21.59
C LYS A 516 -24.96 5.01 21.80
N ARG A 517 -24.08 4.55 20.89
CA ARG A 517 -22.62 4.81 20.98
C ARG A 517 -22.28 6.23 20.56
N THR A 518 -22.95 6.78 19.55
CA THR A 518 -22.79 8.19 19.16
C THR A 518 -23.17 9.12 20.32
N MET A 519 -24.29 8.88 20.98
CA MET A 519 -24.70 9.66 22.14
C MET A 519 -23.75 9.53 23.34
N ALA A 520 -23.16 8.34 23.55
CA ALA A 520 -22.14 8.15 24.58
C ALA A 520 -20.84 8.90 24.26
N ALA A 521 -20.45 8.97 22.98
CA ALA A 521 -19.29 9.73 22.52
C ALA A 521 -19.51 11.24 22.68
N ILE A 522 -20.66 11.75 22.28
CA ILE A 522 -21.04 13.16 22.45
C ILE A 522 -21.02 13.55 23.94
N LYS A 523 -21.64 12.74 24.79
CA LYS A 523 -21.64 12.97 26.22
C LYS A 523 -20.23 12.97 26.84
N ALA A 524 -19.36 12.05 26.42
CA ALA A 524 -17.96 12.00 26.87
C ALA A 524 -17.17 13.26 26.47
N LEU A 525 -17.52 13.86 25.33
CA LEU A 525 -16.90 15.10 24.83
C LEU A 525 -17.43 16.33 25.57
N GLU A 526 -18.72 16.38 25.85
CA GLU A 526 -19.33 17.44 26.70
C GLU A 526 -18.73 17.41 28.12
N GLU A 527 -18.56 16.24 28.72
CA GLU A 527 -17.89 16.05 29.99
C GLU A 527 -16.41 16.51 29.97
N MET A 528 -15.74 16.37 28.85
CA MET A 528 -14.36 16.83 28.66
C MET A 528 -14.26 18.35 28.49
N GLU A 529 -15.19 18.98 27.80
CA GLU A 529 -15.29 20.44 27.69
C GLU A 529 -15.54 21.08 29.08
N GLN A 530 -16.28 20.39 29.94
CA GLN A 530 -16.60 20.86 31.30
C GLN A 530 -15.51 20.55 32.33
N SER A 531 -14.64 19.56 32.10
CA SER A 531 -13.61 19.14 33.05
C SER A 531 -12.23 19.75 32.75
N GLN A 532 -11.81 20.61 33.70
CA GLN A 532 -10.41 20.87 34.14
C GLN A 532 -9.32 21.35 33.16
N PHE A 533 -9.45 21.35 31.88
CA PHE A 533 -8.33 21.79 31.02
C PHE A 533 -8.48 23.18 30.39
N GLY A 534 -9.62 23.84 30.54
CA GLY A 534 -9.82 25.25 30.14
C GLY A 534 -9.43 25.60 28.68
N LYS A 535 -9.20 24.60 27.85
CA LYS A 535 -8.87 24.77 26.41
C LYS A 535 -10.02 24.19 25.60
N PRO A 536 -10.51 24.93 24.61
CA PRO A 536 -11.51 24.41 23.67
C PRO A 536 -10.92 23.22 22.92
N MET A 537 -11.78 22.25 22.62
CA MET A 537 -11.47 21.10 21.77
C MET A 537 -10.86 21.58 20.46
N PRO A 538 -9.84 20.88 19.92
CA PRO A 538 -9.32 21.21 18.61
C PRO A 538 -10.44 21.26 17.57
N GLU A 539 -10.47 22.30 16.77
CA GLU A 539 -11.53 22.58 15.79
C GLU A 539 -11.78 21.40 14.84
N CYS A 540 -10.73 20.68 14.48
CA CYS A 540 -10.82 19.47 13.65
C CYS A 540 -11.59 18.29 14.30
N VAL A 541 -11.72 18.27 15.64
CA VAL A 541 -12.50 17.27 16.36
C VAL A 541 -13.95 17.74 16.48
N ARG A 542 -14.16 19.02 16.69
CA ARG A 542 -15.48 19.66 16.76
C ARG A 542 -16.24 19.54 15.44
N GLU A 543 -15.58 19.87 14.33
CA GLU A 543 -16.15 19.75 12.99
C GLU A 543 -16.53 18.31 12.62
N ARG A 544 -15.77 17.30 13.09
CA ARG A 544 -16.11 15.88 12.87
C ARG A 544 -17.36 15.44 13.62
N LEU A 545 -17.69 16.09 14.72
CA LEU A 545 -18.86 15.75 15.56
C LEU A 545 -20.14 16.42 15.09
N GLU A 546 -20.06 17.63 14.52
CA GLU A 546 -21.21 18.33 13.95
C GLU A 546 -21.78 17.63 12.70
N PHE A 547 -21.06 16.64 12.13
CA PHE A 547 -21.48 15.84 10.98
C PHE A 547 -21.87 14.38 11.34
N MET A 548 -21.87 13.99 12.62
CA MET A 548 -22.39 12.70 13.10
C MET A 548 -23.86 12.77 13.45
#